data_df2e7dadc8f85b550b38833cd727b5d2
#
_entry.id   df2e7dadc8f85b550b38833cd727b5d2
#
_cell.length_a   1.000
_cell.length_b   1.000
_cell.length_c   1.000
_cell.angle_alpha   90.00
_cell.angle_beta   90.00
_cell.angle_gamma   90.00
#
_symmetry.space_group_name_H-M   'P 1'
#
loop_
_entity.id
_entity.type
_entity.pdbx_description
1 polymer ?
#
loop_
_entity_poly.entity_id
_entity_poly.type
_entity_poly.pdbx_seq_one_letter_code
_entity_poly.pdbx_strand_id
1 'polypeptide(L)'
;MNTDPELEQLIHLLALEAKYQIKESVLGELLAEGTLVELATYEPMVDAGKFDPNVYVVKRGLIRGTYLDKNIEKTAGFALPGTLLISFHSYYGDEPSYYRFEACCPTEVIRIPKAHFDNMLASSHEFALYMISCHQNQLYYNEYKNQVLSGDAKTRLLQLTCRLSGLIDGCTYDEAVLEDVRPYMDHESAVKKELFKRWKEIFRIVPSKIIASYLGITEQHLSKIKKELLRGAGV
;
A
#
# COMPACT_ATOMS: atom_id res chain seq x y z
N MET A 1 2.14 -31.41 -7.05
CA MET A 1 2.54 -30.68 -5.84
C MET A 1 1.37 -29.79 -5.48
N ASN A 2 0.78 -29.97 -4.29
CA ASN A 2 -0.28 -29.05 -3.82
C ASN A 2 0.43 -27.72 -3.46
N THR A 3 0.41 -26.77 -4.35
CA THR A 3 0.87 -25.40 -4.06
C THR A 3 -0.15 -24.78 -3.10
N ASP A 4 0.34 -24.06 -2.11
CA ASP A 4 -0.50 -23.32 -1.17
C ASP A 4 -1.29 -22.24 -1.95
N PRO A 5 -2.62 -22.27 -1.99
CA PRO A 5 -3.42 -21.29 -2.74
C PRO A 5 -3.16 -19.84 -2.31
N GLU A 6 -2.83 -19.61 -1.04
CA GLU A 6 -2.48 -18.27 -0.54
C GLU A 6 -1.14 -17.79 -1.13
N LEU A 7 -0.19 -18.71 -1.30
CA LEU A 7 1.10 -18.39 -1.91
C LEU A 7 0.95 -18.09 -3.40
N GLU A 8 0.14 -18.86 -4.12
CA GLU A 8 -0.17 -18.61 -5.54
C GLU A 8 -0.82 -17.24 -5.72
N GLN A 9 -1.80 -16.90 -4.88
CA GLN A 9 -2.42 -15.60 -4.89
C GLN A 9 -1.40 -14.48 -4.62
N LEU A 10 -0.52 -14.64 -3.65
CA LEU A 10 0.50 -13.64 -3.33
C LEU A 10 1.48 -13.44 -4.50
N ILE A 11 1.91 -14.51 -5.15
CA ILE A 11 2.78 -14.45 -6.34
C ILE A 11 2.06 -13.68 -7.46
N HIS A 12 0.79 -13.96 -7.68
CA HIS A 12 -0.01 -13.23 -8.67
C HIS A 12 -0.08 -11.74 -8.33
N LEU A 13 -0.32 -11.39 -7.07
CA LEU A 13 -0.37 -10.01 -6.59
C LEU A 13 0.96 -9.28 -6.81
N LEU A 14 2.09 -9.93 -6.49
CA LEU A 14 3.43 -9.40 -6.75
C LEU A 14 3.67 -9.17 -8.25
N ALA A 15 3.24 -10.10 -9.10
CA ALA A 15 3.40 -9.95 -10.54
C ALA A 15 2.66 -8.72 -11.10
N LEU A 16 1.57 -8.32 -10.47
CA LEU A 16 0.78 -7.13 -10.86
C LEU A 16 1.38 -5.81 -10.33
N GLU A 17 2.31 -5.84 -9.36
CA GLU A 17 2.97 -4.65 -8.82
C GLU A 17 3.85 -3.93 -9.88
N ALA A 18 4.26 -4.65 -10.93
CA ALA A 18 5.09 -4.11 -12.00
C ALA A 18 4.40 -4.23 -13.37
N LYS A 19 4.62 -3.24 -14.26
CA LYS A 19 4.21 -3.34 -15.67
C LYS A 19 5.05 -4.35 -16.46
N TYR A 20 6.16 -4.80 -15.90
CA TYR A 20 7.03 -5.81 -16.49
C TYR A 20 6.49 -7.21 -16.19
N GLN A 21 6.26 -8.01 -17.26
CA GLN A 21 5.84 -9.39 -17.09
C GLN A 21 7.01 -10.24 -16.58
N ILE A 22 6.88 -10.71 -15.36
CA ILE A 22 7.82 -11.62 -14.71
C ILE A 22 7.22 -13.02 -14.60
N LYS A 23 8.04 -14.06 -14.69
CA LYS A 23 7.58 -15.42 -14.43
C LYS A 23 7.27 -15.62 -12.96
N GLU A 24 6.14 -16.25 -12.67
CA GLU A 24 5.73 -16.57 -11.30
C GLU A 24 6.76 -17.43 -10.55
N SER A 25 7.50 -18.30 -11.28
CA SER A 25 8.58 -19.09 -10.68
C SER A 25 9.70 -18.23 -10.08
N VAL A 26 10.04 -17.09 -10.69
CA VAL A 26 11.05 -16.16 -10.16
C VAL A 26 10.56 -15.48 -8.89
N LEU A 27 9.27 -15.13 -8.81
CA LEU A 27 8.66 -14.60 -7.60
C LEU A 27 8.52 -15.67 -6.52
N GLY A 28 8.29 -16.94 -6.91
CA GLY A 28 8.35 -18.08 -6.01
C GLY A 28 9.73 -18.26 -5.38
N GLU A 29 10.81 -18.12 -6.16
CA GLU A 29 12.18 -18.13 -5.65
C GLU A 29 12.46 -16.97 -4.68
N LEU A 30 11.94 -15.78 -4.95
CA LEU A 30 12.03 -14.64 -4.04
C LEU A 30 11.43 -14.96 -2.66
N LEU A 31 10.27 -15.60 -2.63
CA LEU A 31 9.55 -15.92 -1.40
C LEU A 31 10.10 -17.16 -0.66
N ALA A 32 10.86 -18.03 -1.34
CA ALA A 32 11.33 -19.31 -0.80
C ALA A 32 12.20 -19.17 0.47
N GLU A 33 13.04 -18.13 0.54
CA GLU A 33 13.89 -17.82 1.70
C GLU A 33 13.22 -16.81 2.67
N GLY A 34 11.95 -16.51 2.44
CA GLY A 34 11.18 -15.59 3.26
C GLY A 34 10.74 -16.23 4.58
N THR A 35 10.63 -15.40 5.61
CA THR A 35 10.09 -15.77 6.91
C THR A 35 8.79 -15.03 7.15
N LEU A 36 7.72 -15.77 7.49
CA LEU A 36 6.45 -15.17 7.88
C LEU A 36 6.60 -14.42 9.21
N VAL A 37 6.16 -13.18 9.25
CA VAL A 37 6.08 -12.35 10.44
C VAL A 37 4.64 -11.89 10.61
N GLU A 38 4.07 -12.17 11.79
CA GLU A 38 2.75 -11.72 12.18
C GLU A 38 2.88 -10.45 13.01
N LEU A 39 2.08 -9.44 12.70
CA LEU A 39 2.07 -8.15 13.36
C LEU A 39 0.69 -7.87 13.94
N ALA A 40 0.65 -7.52 15.22
CA ALA A 40 -0.55 -7.00 15.84
C ALA A 40 -0.87 -5.57 15.33
N THR A 41 -2.11 -5.11 15.54
CA THR A 41 -2.48 -3.72 15.19
C THR A 41 -1.57 -2.72 15.90
N TYR A 42 -1.00 -1.78 15.15
CA TYR A 42 -0.02 -0.76 15.55
C TYR A 42 1.37 -1.31 15.92
N GLU A 43 1.63 -2.58 15.71
CA GLU A 43 2.97 -3.14 15.88
C GLU A 43 3.88 -2.64 14.76
N PRO A 44 5.09 -2.14 15.09
CA PRO A 44 6.04 -1.70 14.08
C PRO A 44 6.70 -2.91 13.41
N MET A 45 6.68 -2.91 12.09
CA MET A 45 7.52 -3.80 11.26
C MET A 45 8.96 -3.27 11.21
N VAL A 46 9.11 -1.97 10.99
CA VAL A 46 10.39 -1.24 11.00
C VAL A 46 10.19 0.07 11.75
N ASP A 47 11.02 0.34 12.76
CA ASP A 47 11.00 1.62 13.47
C ASP A 47 11.84 2.68 12.77
N ALA A 48 11.36 3.94 12.80
CA ALA A 48 12.16 5.08 12.38
C ALA A 48 13.41 5.20 13.27
N GLY A 49 14.55 5.50 12.67
CA GLY A 49 15.83 5.57 13.36
C GLY A 49 16.49 4.22 13.65
N LYS A 50 15.88 3.11 13.25
CA LYS A 50 16.49 1.77 13.31
C LYS A 50 16.98 1.34 11.94
N PHE A 51 18.10 0.62 11.94
CA PHE A 51 18.64 0.02 10.72
C PHE A 51 17.95 -1.31 10.45
N ASP A 52 17.31 -1.44 9.30
CA ASP A 52 16.70 -2.68 8.82
C ASP A 52 16.81 -2.77 7.30
N PRO A 53 17.77 -3.53 6.77
CA PRO A 53 18.00 -3.65 5.34
C PRO A 53 17.15 -4.76 4.68
N ASN A 54 16.29 -5.43 5.43
CA ASN A 54 15.46 -6.51 4.87
C ASN A 54 14.40 -5.93 3.91
N VAL A 55 13.90 -6.83 3.07
CA VAL A 55 12.78 -6.57 2.17
C VAL A 55 11.56 -7.28 2.73
N TYR A 56 10.40 -6.67 2.58
CA TYR A 56 9.15 -7.21 3.09
C TYR A 56 8.11 -7.28 1.98
N VAL A 57 7.32 -8.34 1.98
CA VAL A 57 6.14 -8.47 1.14
C VAL A 57 4.91 -8.55 2.04
N VAL A 58 3.95 -7.68 1.84
CA VAL A 58 2.67 -7.75 2.56
C VAL A 58 1.89 -8.94 2.03
N LYS A 59 1.66 -9.96 2.88
CA LYS A 59 0.86 -11.14 2.53
C LYS A 59 -0.63 -10.87 2.77
N ARG A 60 -0.97 -10.30 3.94
CA ARG A 60 -2.34 -9.97 4.35
C ARG A 60 -2.34 -8.77 5.28
N GLY A 61 -3.41 -7.99 5.29
CA GLY A 61 -3.55 -6.82 6.16
C GLY A 61 -3.10 -5.53 5.50
N LEU A 62 -2.62 -4.58 6.28
CA LEU A 62 -2.29 -3.23 5.83
C LEU A 62 -1.15 -2.64 6.64
N ILE A 63 -0.09 -2.25 5.97
CA ILE A 63 1.02 -1.49 6.54
C ILE A 63 0.88 -0.01 6.18
N ARG A 64 1.12 0.89 7.12
CA ARG A 64 1.32 2.32 6.86
C ARG A 64 2.78 2.71 7.06
N GLY A 65 3.27 3.60 6.22
CA GLY A 65 4.52 4.31 6.44
C GLY A 65 4.25 5.65 7.11
N THR A 66 5.02 5.99 8.16
CA THR A 66 4.92 7.28 8.85
C THR A 66 6.28 7.94 8.99
N TYR A 67 6.30 9.26 9.14
CA TYR A 67 7.48 10.07 9.43
C TYR A 67 7.10 11.23 10.36
N LEU A 68 8.09 11.83 10.99
CA LEU A 68 7.90 13.01 11.82
C LEU A 68 8.16 14.28 11.02
N ASP A 69 7.15 15.14 10.98
CA ASP A 69 7.28 16.52 10.49
C ASP A 69 7.06 17.48 11.67
N LYS A 70 8.12 18.17 12.10
CA LYS A 70 8.09 19.09 13.25
C LYS A 70 7.47 18.45 14.50
N ASN A 71 7.84 17.20 14.79
CA ASN A 71 7.32 16.37 15.89
C ASN A 71 5.84 15.96 15.75
N ILE A 72 5.24 16.13 14.57
CA ILE A 72 3.91 15.64 14.26
C ILE A 72 4.05 14.41 13.38
N GLU A 73 3.48 13.28 13.81
CA GLU A 73 3.45 12.08 12.98
C GLU A 73 2.56 12.28 11.75
N LYS A 74 3.11 12.04 10.58
CA LYS A 74 2.42 12.10 9.29
C LYS A 74 2.38 10.72 8.65
N THR A 75 1.26 10.37 8.06
CA THR A 75 1.14 9.15 7.23
C THR A 75 1.64 9.45 5.82
N ALA A 76 2.70 8.77 5.41
CA ALA A 76 3.29 8.90 4.08
C ALA A 76 2.53 8.09 3.02
N GLY A 77 2.08 6.89 3.37
CA GLY A 77 1.40 5.99 2.44
C GLY A 77 0.94 4.71 3.10
N PHE A 78 0.36 3.84 2.28
CA PHE A 78 -0.12 2.52 2.67
C PHE A 78 0.43 1.46 1.72
N ALA A 79 0.72 0.28 2.24
CA ALA A 79 1.08 -0.90 1.50
C ALA A 79 0.02 -1.98 1.73
N LEU A 80 -0.51 -2.49 0.63
CA LEU A 80 -1.54 -3.51 0.53
C LEU A 80 -0.92 -4.90 0.30
N PRO A 81 -1.69 -6.00 0.39
CA PRO A 81 -1.20 -7.31 -0.03
C PRO A 81 -0.60 -7.29 -1.44
N GLY A 82 0.53 -7.96 -1.63
CA GLY A 82 1.31 -7.94 -2.86
C GLY A 82 2.31 -6.78 -2.97
N THR A 83 2.27 -5.78 -2.08
CA THR A 83 3.26 -4.69 -2.09
C THR A 83 4.60 -5.15 -1.52
N LEU A 84 5.67 -4.85 -2.27
CA LEU A 84 7.04 -5.03 -1.83
C LEU A 84 7.52 -3.75 -1.14
N LEU A 85 7.93 -3.88 0.13
CA LEU A 85 8.37 -2.78 0.98
C LEU A 85 9.86 -2.85 1.25
N ILE A 86 10.53 -1.73 1.04
CA ILE A 86 11.97 -1.56 1.31
C ILE A 86 12.18 -0.25 2.07
N SER A 87 12.92 -0.29 3.17
CA SER A 87 13.48 0.93 3.74
C SER A 87 14.68 1.37 2.89
N PHE A 88 14.46 2.30 1.96
CA PHE A 88 15.50 2.73 1.01
C PHE A 88 16.77 3.23 1.70
N HIS A 89 16.62 3.95 2.83
CA HIS A 89 17.76 4.43 3.61
C HIS A 89 18.60 3.26 4.15
N SER A 90 17.94 2.23 4.71
CA SER A 90 18.66 1.08 5.26
C SER A 90 19.16 0.13 4.18
N TYR A 91 18.39 -0.10 3.12
CA TYR A 91 18.75 -1.06 2.09
C TYR A 91 19.88 -0.56 1.18
N TYR A 92 19.76 0.67 0.68
CA TYR A 92 20.71 1.25 -0.30
C TYR A 92 21.72 2.22 0.33
N GLY A 93 21.37 2.86 1.45
CA GLY A 93 22.16 3.93 2.04
C GLY A 93 22.96 3.53 3.27
N ASP A 94 22.80 2.31 3.78
CA ASP A 94 23.38 1.85 5.05
C ASP A 94 23.09 2.80 6.23
N GLU A 95 21.94 3.47 6.18
CA GLU A 95 21.48 4.44 7.17
C GLU A 95 20.24 3.93 7.92
N PRO A 96 19.94 4.44 9.12
CA PRO A 96 18.69 4.16 9.81
C PRO A 96 17.46 4.54 8.96
N SER A 97 16.37 3.77 9.07
CA SER A 97 15.12 4.05 8.35
C SER A 97 14.58 5.44 8.70
N TYR A 98 14.28 6.22 7.68
CA TYR A 98 13.59 7.50 7.84
C TYR A 98 12.12 7.30 8.21
N TYR A 99 11.51 6.25 7.68
CA TYR A 99 10.11 5.90 7.94
C TYR A 99 9.98 4.87 9.05
N ARG A 100 8.90 4.99 9.84
CA ARG A 100 8.35 3.90 10.60
C ARG A 100 7.30 3.20 9.74
N PHE A 101 7.40 1.88 9.63
CA PHE A 101 6.37 1.05 8.99
C PHE A 101 5.67 0.25 10.08
N GLU A 102 4.34 0.38 10.18
CA GLU A 102 3.55 -0.30 11.21
C GLU A 102 2.22 -0.84 10.66
N ALA A 103 1.70 -1.87 11.30
CA ALA A 103 0.44 -2.50 10.94
C ALA A 103 -0.77 -1.63 11.32
N CYS A 104 -1.72 -1.41 10.39
CA CYS A 104 -2.99 -0.74 10.69
C CYS A 104 -4.05 -1.69 11.28
N CYS A 105 -3.90 -2.98 11.06
CA CYS A 105 -4.74 -4.08 11.53
C CYS A 105 -3.85 -5.32 11.70
N PRO A 106 -4.36 -6.45 12.22
CA PRO A 106 -3.59 -7.70 12.20
C PRO A 106 -3.08 -7.99 10.79
N THR A 107 -1.76 -8.08 10.64
CA THR A 107 -1.07 -8.09 9.35
C THR A 107 -0.03 -9.19 9.30
N GLU A 108 0.05 -9.88 8.17
CA GLU A 108 1.09 -10.87 7.87
C GLU A 108 2.01 -10.31 6.79
N VAL A 109 3.32 -10.36 7.03
CA VAL A 109 4.33 -9.99 6.05
C VAL A 109 5.36 -11.11 5.90
N ILE A 110 5.93 -11.25 4.73
CA ILE A 110 7.07 -12.13 4.48
C ILE A 110 8.32 -11.27 4.50
N ARG A 111 9.21 -11.52 5.47
CA ARG A 111 10.51 -10.88 5.56
C ARG A 111 11.53 -11.65 4.75
N ILE A 112 12.14 -10.99 3.79
CA ILE A 112 13.16 -11.53 2.88
C ILE A 112 14.52 -10.95 3.29
N PRO A 113 15.52 -11.80 3.59
CA PRO A 113 16.85 -11.32 3.93
C PRO A 113 17.49 -10.53 2.77
N LYS A 114 18.18 -9.42 3.11
CA LYS A 114 18.91 -8.60 2.12
C LYS A 114 19.82 -9.45 1.23
N ALA A 115 20.57 -10.38 1.82
CA ALA A 115 21.53 -11.21 1.09
C ALA A 115 20.85 -12.06 0.00
N HIS A 116 19.64 -12.61 0.28
CA HIS A 116 18.89 -13.38 -0.72
C HIS A 116 18.39 -12.45 -1.84
N PHE A 117 17.85 -11.30 -1.47
CA PHE A 117 17.36 -10.32 -2.44
C PHE A 117 18.49 -9.79 -3.34
N ASP A 118 19.67 -9.48 -2.79
CA ASP A 118 20.86 -9.06 -3.54
C ASP A 118 21.32 -10.16 -4.50
N ASN A 119 21.30 -11.42 -4.05
CA ASN A 119 21.64 -12.55 -4.93
C ASN A 119 20.69 -12.67 -6.11
N MET A 120 19.40 -12.49 -5.91
CA MET A 120 18.41 -12.50 -6.98
C MET A 120 18.62 -11.34 -7.96
N LEU A 121 18.91 -10.14 -7.46
CA LEU A 121 19.24 -8.99 -8.32
C LEU A 121 20.48 -9.23 -9.16
N ALA A 122 21.49 -9.90 -8.62
CA ALA A 122 22.75 -10.18 -9.30
C ALA A 122 22.65 -11.34 -10.29
N SER A 123 21.83 -12.36 -10.01
CA SER A 123 21.77 -13.59 -10.80
C SER A 123 20.62 -13.64 -11.81
N SER A 124 19.56 -12.87 -11.61
CA SER A 124 18.36 -12.88 -12.46
C SER A 124 18.15 -11.53 -13.15
N HIS A 125 18.48 -11.47 -14.43
CA HIS A 125 18.17 -10.28 -15.24
C HIS A 125 16.67 -9.97 -15.27
N GLU A 126 15.83 -10.99 -15.31
CA GLU A 126 14.38 -10.88 -15.30
C GLU A 126 13.89 -10.21 -13.98
N PHE A 127 14.45 -10.65 -12.84
CA PHE A 127 14.14 -10.05 -11.55
C PHE A 127 14.61 -8.59 -11.44
N ALA A 128 15.80 -8.29 -11.97
CA ALA A 128 16.31 -6.91 -12.00
C ALA A 128 15.41 -5.97 -12.83
N LEU A 129 14.91 -6.40 -13.99
CA LEU A 129 13.96 -5.64 -14.80
C LEU A 129 12.61 -5.45 -14.08
N TYR A 130 12.12 -6.49 -13.40
CA TYR A 130 10.94 -6.41 -12.57
C TYR A 130 11.10 -5.34 -11.47
N MET A 131 12.23 -5.35 -10.78
CA MET A 131 12.50 -4.36 -9.72
C MET A 131 12.62 -2.93 -10.27
N ILE A 132 13.20 -2.72 -11.43
CA ILE A 132 13.21 -1.42 -12.12
C ILE A 132 11.76 -0.97 -12.38
N SER A 133 10.91 -1.88 -12.86
CA SER A 133 9.50 -1.56 -13.12
C SER A 133 8.71 -1.26 -11.83
N CYS A 134 8.96 -1.98 -10.73
CA CYS A 134 8.37 -1.67 -9.42
C CYS A 134 8.78 -0.26 -8.94
N HIS A 135 10.06 0.10 -9.06
CA HIS A 135 10.54 1.43 -8.70
C HIS A 135 9.95 2.52 -9.61
N GLN A 136 9.81 2.24 -10.91
CA GLN A 136 9.16 3.16 -11.84
C GLN A 136 7.70 3.40 -11.45
N ASN A 137 6.95 2.36 -11.11
CA ASN A 137 5.58 2.48 -10.62
C ASN A 137 5.51 3.29 -9.32
N GLN A 138 6.48 3.11 -8.42
CA GLN A 138 6.57 3.90 -7.19
C GLN A 138 6.81 5.39 -7.47
N LEU A 139 7.63 5.72 -8.47
CA LEU A 139 7.84 7.11 -8.91
C LEU A 139 6.55 7.70 -9.49
N TYR A 140 5.90 7.02 -10.41
CA TYR A 140 4.61 7.44 -10.97
C TYR A 140 3.56 7.62 -9.88
N TYR A 141 3.51 6.70 -8.93
CA TYR A 141 2.61 6.82 -7.80
C TYR A 141 2.88 8.09 -6.97
N ASN A 142 4.14 8.41 -6.71
CA ASN A 142 4.51 9.63 -5.97
C ASN A 142 4.16 10.90 -6.75
N GLU A 143 4.37 10.93 -8.07
CA GLU A 143 3.95 12.04 -8.94
C GLU A 143 2.43 12.21 -8.92
N TYR A 144 1.69 11.11 -9.11
CA TYR A 144 0.24 11.11 -9.04
C TYR A 144 -0.27 11.55 -7.66
N LYS A 145 0.33 11.04 -6.58
CA LYS A 145 0.00 11.46 -5.21
C LYS A 145 0.15 12.98 -5.03
N ASN A 146 1.21 13.57 -5.56
CA ASN A 146 1.41 15.02 -5.49
C ASN A 146 0.32 15.79 -6.24
N GLN A 147 -0.09 15.31 -7.42
CA GLN A 147 -1.21 15.89 -8.15
C GLN A 147 -2.53 15.75 -7.37
N VAL A 148 -2.79 14.58 -6.81
CA VAL A 148 -3.97 14.31 -5.99
C VAL A 148 -4.00 15.18 -4.74
N LEU A 149 -2.87 15.33 -4.04
CA LEU A 149 -2.78 16.14 -2.83
C LEU A 149 -2.93 17.65 -3.13
N SER A 150 -2.79 18.08 -4.38
CA SER A 150 -3.13 19.42 -4.82
C SER A 150 -4.64 19.65 -5.01
N GLY A 151 -5.43 18.58 -5.13
CA GLY A 151 -6.89 18.62 -5.26
C GLY A 151 -7.62 18.95 -3.95
N ASP A 152 -8.94 19.07 -4.02
CA ASP A 152 -9.75 19.25 -2.82
C ASP A 152 -9.78 17.98 -1.95
N ALA A 153 -10.07 18.15 -0.66
CA ALA A 153 -10.01 17.06 0.31
C ALA A 153 -11.04 15.95 0.05
N LYS A 154 -12.13 16.26 -0.64
CA LYS A 154 -13.17 15.30 -1.03
C LYS A 154 -12.67 14.37 -2.13
N THR A 155 -12.06 14.93 -3.17
CA THR A 155 -11.41 14.17 -4.26
C THR A 155 -10.32 13.26 -3.69
N ARG A 156 -9.45 13.79 -2.81
CA ARG A 156 -8.40 13.00 -2.14
C ARG A 156 -8.96 11.82 -1.35
N LEU A 157 -10.07 12.03 -0.62
CA LEU A 157 -10.71 10.96 0.15
C LEU A 157 -11.27 9.86 -0.76
N LEU A 158 -11.91 10.24 -1.87
CA LEU A 158 -12.46 9.27 -2.83
C LEU A 158 -11.35 8.44 -3.48
N GLN A 159 -10.26 9.05 -3.87
CA GLN A 159 -9.09 8.37 -4.45
C GLN A 159 -8.45 7.40 -3.46
N LEU A 160 -8.27 7.83 -2.20
CA LEU A 160 -7.78 6.94 -1.14
C LEU A 160 -8.72 5.74 -0.93
N THR A 161 -10.04 5.98 -0.98
CA THR A 161 -11.03 4.92 -0.84
C THR A 161 -10.93 3.89 -1.96
N CYS A 162 -10.80 4.34 -3.20
CA CYS A 162 -10.59 3.44 -4.35
C CYS A 162 -9.32 2.60 -4.15
N ARG A 163 -8.22 3.22 -3.75
CA ARG A 163 -6.96 2.51 -3.48
C ARG A 163 -7.08 1.47 -2.39
N LEU A 164 -7.69 1.81 -1.25
CA LEU A 164 -7.86 0.88 -0.12
C LEU A 164 -8.94 -0.18 -0.36
N SER A 165 -9.74 -0.06 -1.43
CA SER A 165 -10.73 -1.09 -1.79
C SER A 165 -10.07 -2.44 -2.10
N GLY A 166 -8.85 -2.46 -2.63
CA GLY A 166 -8.09 -3.70 -2.83
C GLY A 166 -7.83 -4.49 -1.54
N LEU A 167 -7.85 -3.84 -0.38
CA LEU A 167 -7.75 -4.50 0.91
C LEU A 167 -8.97 -5.39 1.24
N ILE A 168 -10.15 -5.01 0.73
CA ILE A 168 -11.42 -5.66 1.05
C ILE A 168 -11.69 -6.82 0.09
N ASP A 169 -11.44 -6.62 -1.18
CA ASP A 169 -11.79 -7.57 -2.24
C ASP A 169 -10.67 -8.57 -2.56
N GLY A 170 -9.49 -8.44 -1.94
CA GLY A 170 -8.29 -9.18 -2.35
C GLY A 170 -7.86 -8.87 -3.78
N CYS A 171 -8.46 -7.86 -4.39
CA CYS A 171 -8.14 -7.40 -5.73
C CYS A 171 -7.00 -6.40 -5.67
N THR A 172 -6.03 -6.64 -6.51
CA THR A 172 -4.94 -5.70 -6.78
C THR A 172 -5.43 -4.44 -7.46
N TYR A 173 -4.57 -3.46 -7.43
CA TYR A 173 -4.61 -2.27 -8.25
C TYR A 173 -5.14 -2.55 -9.66
N ASP A 174 -6.36 -2.19 -9.92
CA ASP A 174 -6.77 -1.94 -11.28
C ASP A 174 -6.26 -0.52 -11.61
N GLU A 175 -5.25 -0.42 -12.47
CA GLU A 175 -4.71 0.87 -12.94
C GLU A 175 -5.82 1.77 -13.49
N ALA A 176 -6.88 1.19 -14.03
CA ALA A 176 -8.07 1.91 -14.50
C ALA A 176 -8.72 2.73 -13.37
N VAL A 177 -8.61 2.31 -12.11
CA VAL A 177 -9.14 3.06 -10.96
C VAL A 177 -8.25 4.26 -10.59
N LEU A 178 -6.96 4.23 -10.96
CA LEU A 178 -6.06 5.37 -10.74
C LEU A 178 -6.18 6.45 -11.83
N GLU A 179 -6.55 6.07 -13.06
CA GLU A 179 -6.51 7.01 -14.18
C GLU A 179 -7.64 8.03 -14.17
N ASP A 180 -8.82 7.73 -13.63
CA ASP A 180 -9.86 8.76 -13.56
C ASP A 180 -10.92 8.51 -12.47
N VAL A 181 -10.79 9.22 -11.36
CA VAL A 181 -11.83 9.27 -10.32
C VAL A 181 -13.02 10.16 -10.76
N ARG A 182 -12.85 10.98 -11.81
CA ARG A 182 -13.89 11.86 -12.34
C ARG A 182 -15.16 11.12 -12.76
N PRO A 183 -15.12 9.92 -13.41
CA PRO A 183 -16.31 9.13 -13.67
C PRO A 183 -17.09 8.77 -12.42
N TYR A 184 -16.41 8.55 -11.29
CA TYR A 184 -17.07 8.24 -10.01
C TYR A 184 -17.67 9.48 -9.32
N MET A 185 -17.26 10.69 -9.74
CA MET A 185 -17.82 11.94 -9.23
C MET A 185 -19.14 12.31 -9.93
N ASP A 186 -19.27 11.93 -11.20
CA ASP A 186 -20.38 12.36 -12.08
C ASP A 186 -21.43 11.25 -12.34
N HIS A 187 -21.17 9.98 -11.97
CA HIS A 187 -22.02 8.86 -12.25
C HIS A 187 -23.00 8.44 -11.15
N GLU A 188 -24.08 7.82 -11.61
CA GLU A 188 -25.31 7.40 -10.97
C GLU A 188 -25.20 6.77 -9.57
N SER A 189 -26.30 6.83 -8.85
CA SER A 189 -26.49 6.41 -7.46
C SER A 189 -25.96 5.01 -7.08
N ALA A 190 -25.81 4.08 -8.03
CA ALA A 190 -25.35 2.70 -7.79
C ALA A 190 -23.83 2.63 -7.49
N VAL A 191 -23.00 3.32 -8.31
CA VAL A 191 -21.54 3.35 -8.09
C VAL A 191 -21.20 4.07 -6.80
N LYS A 192 -21.91 5.17 -6.50
CA LYS A 192 -21.75 5.89 -5.22
C LYS A 192 -22.11 5.00 -4.03
N LYS A 193 -23.18 4.21 -4.11
CA LYS A 193 -23.59 3.29 -3.03
C LYS A 193 -22.56 2.20 -2.77
N GLU A 194 -21.97 1.62 -3.81
CA GLU A 194 -20.91 0.61 -3.68
C GLU A 194 -19.64 1.22 -3.06
N LEU A 195 -19.21 2.39 -3.52
CA LEU A 195 -18.08 3.12 -2.96
C LEU A 195 -18.31 3.42 -1.46
N PHE A 196 -19.53 3.79 -1.05
CA PHE A 196 -19.85 4.03 0.36
C PHE A 196 -19.89 2.77 1.20
N LYS A 197 -20.28 1.63 0.64
CA LYS A 197 -20.20 0.34 1.32
C LYS A 197 -18.74 0.01 1.65
N ARG A 198 -17.86 0.05 0.66
CA ARG A 198 -16.41 -0.15 0.80
C ARG A 198 -15.81 0.84 1.79
N TRP A 199 -16.23 2.07 1.73
CA TRP A 199 -15.80 3.12 2.65
C TRP A 199 -16.08 2.79 4.12
N LYS A 200 -17.28 2.30 4.45
CA LYS A 200 -17.61 1.87 5.82
C LYS A 200 -16.66 0.78 6.31
N GLU A 201 -16.27 -0.14 5.46
CA GLU A 201 -15.33 -1.23 5.76
C GLU A 201 -13.92 -0.71 5.96
N ILE A 202 -13.45 0.18 5.08
CA ILE A 202 -12.14 0.82 5.23
C ILE A 202 -12.03 1.56 6.57
N PHE A 203 -13.05 2.30 6.96
CA PHE A 203 -13.06 3.03 8.25
C PHE A 203 -13.19 2.13 9.49
N ARG A 204 -13.51 0.85 9.34
CA ARG A 204 -13.40 -0.13 10.42
C ARG A 204 -11.96 -0.61 10.60
N ILE A 205 -11.20 -0.69 9.52
CA ILE A 205 -9.81 -1.16 9.50
C ILE A 205 -8.85 -0.01 9.79
N VAL A 206 -9.07 1.15 9.15
CA VAL A 206 -8.18 2.31 9.24
C VAL A 206 -8.86 3.43 10.02
N PRO A 207 -8.36 3.79 11.21
CA PRO A 207 -8.91 4.87 12.01
C PRO A 207 -8.94 6.22 11.28
N SER A 208 -9.97 7.01 11.56
CA SER A 208 -10.16 8.34 10.96
C SER A 208 -8.94 9.25 11.14
N LYS A 209 -8.24 9.15 12.27
CA LYS A 209 -6.99 9.90 12.53
C LYS A 209 -5.91 9.60 11.49
N ILE A 210 -5.72 8.33 11.14
CA ILE A 210 -4.72 7.90 10.14
C ILE A 210 -5.11 8.42 8.76
N ILE A 211 -6.38 8.27 8.38
CA ILE A 211 -6.90 8.78 7.10
C ILE A 211 -6.75 10.31 7.02
N ALA A 212 -7.13 11.03 8.06
CA ALA A 212 -6.97 12.48 8.12
C ALA A 212 -5.50 12.91 7.99
N SER A 213 -4.60 12.20 8.67
CA SER A 213 -3.14 12.43 8.58
C SER A 213 -2.62 12.25 7.15
N TYR A 214 -3.03 11.17 6.46
CA TYR A 214 -2.64 10.92 5.06
C TYR A 214 -3.16 12.01 4.11
N LEU A 215 -4.42 12.45 4.33
CA LEU A 215 -5.05 13.49 3.52
C LEU A 215 -4.56 14.90 3.85
N GLY A 216 -3.76 15.08 4.91
CA GLY A 216 -3.29 16.40 5.35
C GLY A 216 -4.41 17.31 5.86
N ILE A 217 -5.46 16.75 6.49
CA ILE A 217 -6.61 17.47 7.05
C ILE A 217 -6.85 17.10 8.51
N THR A 218 -7.71 17.85 9.20
CA THR A 218 -8.14 17.51 10.56
C THR A 218 -9.23 16.43 10.54
N GLU A 219 -9.39 15.69 11.64
CA GLU A 219 -10.46 14.71 11.78
C GLU A 219 -11.86 15.36 11.72
N GLN A 220 -11.99 16.60 12.22
CA GLN A 220 -13.24 17.37 12.11
C GLN A 220 -13.58 17.67 10.65
N HIS A 221 -12.58 18.07 9.86
CA HIS A 221 -12.78 18.32 8.43
C HIS A 221 -13.13 17.02 7.69
N LEU A 222 -12.43 15.91 7.98
CA LEU A 222 -12.79 14.59 7.46
C LEU A 222 -14.23 14.21 7.79
N SER A 223 -14.67 14.41 9.04
CA SER A 223 -16.05 14.13 9.45
C SER A 223 -17.09 14.97 8.69
N LYS A 224 -16.77 16.24 8.40
CA LYS A 224 -17.63 17.12 7.60
C LYS A 224 -17.76 16.61 6.15
N ILE A 225 -16.64 16.30 5.51
CA ILE A 225 -16.60 15.73 4.15
C ILE A 225 -17.42 14.44 4.08
N LYS A 226 -17.25 13.55 5.09
CA LYS A 226 -18.01 12.30 5.18
C LYS A 226 -19.52 12.55 5.16
N LYS A 227 -19.99 13.50 5.97
CA LYS A 227 -21.41 13.86 6.03
C LYS A 227 -21.93 14.46 4.71
N GLU A 228 -21.14 15.30 4.07
CA GLU A 228 -21.50 15.91 2.78
C GLU A 228 -21.63 14.86 1.68
N LEU A 229 -20.68 13.93 1.59
CA LEU A 229 -20.72 12.83 0.63
C LEU A 229 -21.92 11.90 0.83
N LEU A 230 -22.21 11.53 2.10
CA LEU A 230 -23.36 10.68 2.43
C LEU A 230 -24.69 11.37 2.07
N ARG A 231 -24.86 12.66 2.35
CA ARG A 231 -26.06 13.41 1.97
C ARG A 231 -26.25 13.47 0.46
N GLY A 232 -25.18 13.66 -0.30
CA GLY A 232 -25.21 13.70 -1.77
C GLY A 232 -25.51 12.35 -2.42
N ALA A 233 -25.39 11.23 -1.68
CA ALA A 233 -25.66 9.87 -2.16
C ALA A 233 -27.08 9.37 -1.80
N GLY A 234 -27.87 10.15 -1.07
CA GLY A 234 -29.21 9.74 -0.66
C GLY A 234 -29.22 8.57 0.35
N VAL A 235 -28.17 8.45 1.17
CA VAL A 235 -28.01 7.43 2.24
C VAL A 235 -28.02 8.11 3.61
#